data_76aa6fd822b4bcb70196c2e4602f330c
#
_entry.id   76aa6fd822b4bcb70196c2e4602f330c
#
_cell.length_a   1.000
_cell.length_b   1.000
_cell.length_c   1.000
_cell.angle_alpha   90.00
_cell.angle_beta   90.00
_cell.angle_gamma   90.00
#
_symmetry.space_group_name_H-M   'P 1'
#
loop_
_entity.id
_entity.type
_entity.pdbx_description
1 polymer ?
#
loop_
_entity_poly.entity_id
_entity_poly.type
_entity_poly.pdbx_seq_one_letter_code
_entity_poly.pdbx_strand_id
1 'polypeptide(L)'
;GSKGFVGGINVSDKYSNDSNNPGLYWRDMHLKISGAGVHYLQYLFLCDWNFCAKQQLQPNDEFFPKNIPVGINSNKLVQIVGSGPDSDRPSVMFSLLQTIQLAKEELLIASPYFIPGNSIKNALITAALSGVSVKLLVPGISDSKIVNLAASSYYGILLDAGVEIYL
;
A
#
# COMPACT_ATOMS: atom_id res chain seq x y z
N GLY A 1 7.96 -20.81 3.10
CA GLY A 1 6.94 -20.29 2.31
C GLY A 1 7.19 -20.09 0.84
N SER A 2 6.28 -20.57 -0.01
CA SER A 2 6.34 -20.36 -1.46
C SER A 2 5.30 -19.36 -1.98
N LYS A 3 4.41 -18.91 -1.10
CA LYS A 3 3.36 -17.94 -1.42
C LYS A 3 3.22 -16.98 -0.24
N GLY A 4 3.11 -15.69 -0.55
CA GLY A 4 2.85 -14.63 0.40
C GLY A 4 1.59 -13.85 0.02
N PHE A 5 0.93 -13.27 1.00
CA PHE A 5 -0.22 -12.41 0.82
C PHE A 5 0.02 -11.11 1.55
N VAL A 6 -0.27 -10.00 0.90
CA VAL A 6 -0.16 -8.65 1.47
C VAL A 6 -1.26 -7.76 0.91
N GLY A 7 -1.89 -6.97 1.76
CA GLY A 7 -2.95 -6.06 1.32
C GLY A 7 -3.82 -5.58 2.47
N GLY A 8 -4.88 -4.86 2.14
CA GLY A 8 -5.75 -4.19 3.09
C GLY A 8 -6.88 -5.06 3.68
N ILE A 9 -7.11 -6.27 3.15
CA ILE A 9 -8.18 -7.15 3.66
C ILE A 9 -7.82 -7.65 5.05
N ASN A 10 -8.64 -7.32 6.05
CA ASN A 10 -8.50 -7.79 7.42
C ASN A 10 -9.45 -8.96 7.72
N VAL A 11 -9.20 -9.67 8.82
CA VAL A 11 -10.09 -10.74 9.31
C VAL A 11 -11.28 -10.08 10.03
N SER A 12 -12.32 -9.73 9.27
CA SER A 12 -13.54 -9.09 9.76
C SER A 12 -14.69 -9.34 8.80
N ASP A 13 -15.91 -9.50 9.34
CA ASP A 13 -17.13 -9.70 8.55
C ASP A 13 -17.45 -8.51 7.62
N LYS A 14 -16.90 -7.34 7.88
CA LYS A 14 -17.03 -6.15 7.01
C LYS A 14 -16.55 -6.41 5.59
N TYR A 15 -15.56 -7.28 5.41
CA TYR A 15 -14.99 -7.60 4.10
C TYR A 15 -15.74 -8.70 3.35
N SER A 16 -16.70 -9.37 4.01
CA SER A 16 -17.53 -10.38 3.34
C SER A 16 -18.52 -9.77 2.35
N ASN A 17 -18.86 -8.48 2.53
CA ASN A 17 -19.85 -7.77 1.72
C ASN A 17 -21.16 -8.56 1.59
N ASP A 18 -21.60 -9.21 2.68
CA ASP A 18 -22.80 -10.03 2.71
C ASP A 18 -24.05 -9.15 2.42
N SER A 19 -24.90 -9.63 1.51
CA SER A 19 -26.15 -8.97 1.14
C SER A 19 -27.13 -8.78 2.31
N ASN A 20 -26.95 -9.51 3.39
CA ASN A 20 -27.76 -9.38 4.61
C ASN A 20 -27.33 -8.20 5.50
N ASN A 21 -26.20 -7.56 5.22
CA ASN A 21 -25.74 -6.38 5.92
C ASN A 21 -25.59 -5.22 4.94
N PRO A 22 -26.62 -4.39 4.74
CA PRO A 22 -26.64 -3.28 3.79
C PRO A 22 -25.78 -2.08 4.23
N GLY A 23 -24.70 -2.33 4.94
CA GLY A 23 -23.68 -1.34 5.32
C GLY A 23 -22.84 -0.86 4.15
N LEU A 24 -21.73 -0.20 4.46
CA LEU A 24 -20.75 0.23 3.47
C LEU A 24 -20.17 -0.98 2.76
N TYR A 25 -20.11 -0.93 1.43
CA TYR A 25 -19.40 -1.92 0.63
C TYR A 25 -17.89 -1.70 0.76
N TRP A 26 -17.19 -2.69 1.32
CA TRP A 26 -15.74 -2.65 1.52
C TRP A 26 -15.02 -3.30 0.34
N ARG A 27 -14.22 -2.52 -0.34
CA ARG A 27 -13.38 -3.02 -1.44
C ARG A 27 -11.93 -2.69 -1.16
N ASP A 28 -11.12 -3.72 -1.01
CA ASP A 28 -9.70 -3.60 -0.72
C ASP A 28 -8.84 -4.26 -1.78
N MET A 29 -7.58 -3.84 -1.84
CA MET A 29 -6.56 -4.45 -2.68
C MET A 29 -5.78 -5.47 -1.87
N HIS A 30 -5.65 -6.68 -2.40
CA HIS A 30 -4.90 -7.76 -1.76
C HIS A 30 -4.10 -8.53 -2.81
N LEU A 31 -2.79 -8.64 -2.58
CA LEU A 31 -1.87 -9.26 -3.52
C LEU A 31 -1.46 -10.65 -3.03
N LYS A 32 -1.47 -11.61 -3.94
CA LYS A 32 -0.82 -12.90 -3.77
C LYS A 32 0.50 -12.89 -4.55
N ILE A 33 1.59 -13.08 -3.85
CA ILE A 33 2.93 -13.11 -4.40
C ILE A 33 3.44 -14.55 -4.39
N SER A 34 4.06 -14.98 -5.48
CA SER A 34 4.73 -16.27 -5.59
C SER A 34 6.13 -16.06 -6.18
N GLY A 35 7.09 -16.84 -5.76
CA GLY A 35 8.49 -16.70 -6.20
C GLY A 35 9.37 -16.04 -5.14
N ALA A 36 10.56 -15.60 -5.54
CA ALA A 36 11.61 -15.11 -4.64
C ALA A 36 11.20 -13.92 -3.76
N GLY A 37 10.28 -13.06 -4.22
CA GLY A 37 9.75 -11.94 -3.43
C GLY A 37 9.08 -12.35 -2.12
N VAL A 38 8.62 -13.61 -2.01
CA VAL A 38 8.00 -14.13 -0.79
C VAL A 38 9.01 -14.23 0.36
N HIS A 39 10.29 -14.44 0.08
CA HIS A 39 11.32 -14.51 1.12
C HIS A 39 11.42 -13.21 1.92
N TYR A 40 11.23 -12.06 1.27
CA TYR A 40 11.28 -10.80 1.99
C TYR A 40 10.05 -10.59 2.88
N LEU A 41 8.87 -11.02 2.43
CA LEU A 41 7.67 -11.03 3.28
C LEU A 41 7.84 -11.98 4.48
N GLN A 42 8.44 -13.17 4.25
CA GLN A 42 8.76 -14.11 5.31
C GLN A 42 9.76 -13.53 6.31
N TYR A 43 10.77 -12.81 5.83
CA TYR A 43 11.73 -12.13 6.69
C TYR A 43 11.05 -11.08 7.58
N LEU A 44 10.22 -10.21 7.01
CA LEU A 44 9.47 -9.21 7.79
C LEU A 44 8.58 -9.88 8.83
N PHE A 45 7.85 -10.93 8.44
CA PHE A 45 7.03 -11.70 9.38
C PHE A 45 7.86 -12.26 10.55
N LEU A 46 9.03 -12.81 10.27
CA LEU A 46 9.90 -13.35 11.34
C LEU A 46 10.44 -12.25 12.26
N CYS A 47 10.74 -11.07 11.72
CA CYS A 47 11.13 -9.92 12.54
C CYS A 47 10.00 -9.53 13.50
N ASP A 48 8.78 -9.37 12.99
CA ASP A 48 7.61 -9.02 13.80
C ASP A 48 7.27 -10.11 14.83
N TRP A 49 7.34 -11.37 14.40
CA TRP A 49 7.11 -12.51 15.27
C TRP A 49 8.12 -12.51 16.43
N ASN A 50 9.40 -12.40 16.13
CA ASN A 50 10.47 -12.44 17.14
C ASN A 50 10.41 -11.22 18.09
N PHE A 51 9.89 -10.10 17.61
CA PHE A 51 9.65 -8.91 18.42
C PHE A 51 8.47 -9.13 19.40
N CYS A 52 7.38 -9.72 18.92
CA CYS A 52 6.14 -9.85 19.71
C CYS A 52 6.09 -11.13 20.57
N ALA A 53 6.70 -12.22 20.10
CA ALA A 53 6.61 -13.52 20.74
C ALA A 53 7.77 -13.77 21.73
N LYS A 54 7.51 -14.61 22.73
CA LYS A 54 8.58 -15.08 23.62
C LYS A 54 9.54 -16.07 22.92
N GLN A 55 9.10 -16.66 21.82
CA GLN A 55 9.86 -17.63 21.03
C GLN A 55 10.67 -16.90 19.96
N GLN A 56 11.95 -17.21 19.86
CA GLN A 56 12.83 -16.70 18.83
C GLN A 56 12.98 -17.73 17.70
N LEU A 57 12.35 -17.46 16.57
CA LEU A 57 12.46 -18.30 15.37
C LEU A 57 13.70 -17.91 14.58
N GLN A 58 14.55 -18.90 14.28
CA GLN A 58 15.73 -18.71 13.47
C GLN A 58 15.43 -19.01 11.99
N PRO A 59 16.02 -18.25 11.06
CA PRO A 59 15.92 -18.57 9.63
C PRO A 59 16.44 -19.98 9.33
N ASN A 60 15.67 -20.75 8.59
CA ASN A 60 16.02 -22.11 8.16
C ASN A 60 15.43 -22.42 6.78
N ASP A 61 15.74 -23.60 6.23
CA ASP A 61 15.25 -24.01 4.89
C ASP A 61 13.73 -24.25 4.84
N GLU A 62 13.06 -24.42 5.97
CA GLU A 62 11.60 -24.53 6.06
C GLU A 62 10.93 -23.15 5.82
N PHE A 63 11.47 -22.10 6.43
CA PHE A 63 11.00 -20.73 6.25
C PHE A 63 11.46 -20.13 4.92
N PHE A 64 12.67 -20.48 4.47
CA PHE A 64 13.30 -19.97 3.25
C PHE A 64 13.70 -21.12 2.32
N PRO A 65 12.74 -21.79 1.69
CA PRO A 65 13.03 -22.91 0.78
C PRO A 65 13.88 -22.44 -0.40
N LYS A 66 14.97 -23.16 -0.69
CA LYS A 66 15.90 -22.86 -1.80
C LYS A 66 15.26 -23.00 -3.18
N ASN A 67 14.33 -23.94 -3.31
CA ASN A 67 13.63 -24.22 -4.55
C ASN A 67 12.19 -23.71 -4.47
N ILE A 68 11.98 -22.46 -4.86
CA ILE A 68 10.63 -21.93 -5.01
C ILE A 68 10.17 -22.17 -6.45
N PRO A 69 9.05 -22.86 -6.66
CA PRO A 69 8.49 -23.03 -8.00
C PRO A 69 8.22 -21.66 -8.62
N VAL A 70 8.87 -21.38 -9.73
CA VAL A 70 8.65 -20.16 -10.51
C VAL A 70 7.43 -20.42 -11.40
N GLY A 71 6.38 -19.61 -11.23
CA GLY A 71 5.16 -19.73 -12.04
C GLY A 71 5.41 -19.38 -13.52
N ILE A 72 4.53 -19.87 -14.40
CA ILE A 72 4.63 -19.69 -15.86
C ILE A 72 4.66 -18.20 -16.30
N ASN A 73 4.20 -17.27 -15.45
CA ASN A 73 4.19 -15.81 -15.70
C ASN A 73 5.18 -15.05 -14.77
N SER A 74 6.41 -15.52 -14.66
CA SER A 74 7.42 -15.04 -13.70
C SER A 74 8.19 -13.78 -14.13
N ASN A 75 7.65 -12.98 -15.05
CA ASN A 75 8.31 -11.78 -15.57
C ASN A 75 7.93 -10.48 -14.85
N LYS A 76 7.29 -10.57 -13.68
CA LYS A 76 6.92 -9.39 -12.89
C LYS A 76 8.02 -9.06 -11.88
N LEU A 77 8.51 -7.82 -11.94
CA LEU A 77 9.42 -7.31 -10.92
C LEU A 77 8.60 -6.90 -9.69
N VAL A 78 9.00 -7.37 -8.53
CA VAL A 78 8.36 -7.05 -7.24
C VAL A 78 9.43 -6.57 -6.28
N GLN A 79 9.21 -5.42 -5.69
CA GLN A 79 10.01 -4.87 -4.61
C GLN A 79 9.16 -4.81 -3.34
N ILE A 80 9.63 -5.40 -2.26
CA ILE A 80 9.03 -5.31 -0.94
C ILE A 80 9.78 -4.27 -0.14
N VAL A 81 9.07 -3.30 0.42
CA VAL A 81 9.64 -2.23 1.25
C VAL A 81 8.91 -2.23 2.59
N GLY A 82 9.65 -2.48 3.66
CA GLY A 82 9.15 -2.36 5.03
C GLY A 82 9.42 -0.97 5.59
N SER A 83 8.50 -0.46 6.39
CA SER A 83 8.67 0.74 7.19
C SER A 83 7.73 0.68 8.40
N GLY A 84 8.21 1.09 9.56
CA GLY A 84 7.46 1.08 10.81
C GLY A 84 7.98 2.15 11.78
N PRO A 85 7.37 2.28 12.95
CA PRO A 85 7.78 3.25 13.97
C PRO A 85 9.22 3.04 14.48
N ASP A 86 9.72 1.82 14.35
CA ASP A 86 11.06 1.35 14.70
C ASP A 86 12.08 1.47 13.56
N SER A 87 11.64 1.95 12.39
CA SER A 87 12.53 2.11 11.24
C SER A 87 13.30 3.42 11.31
N ASP A 88 14.62 3.37 11.15
CA ASP A 88 15.49 4.56 11.14
C ASP A 88 15.12 5.56 10.03
N ARG A 89 14.46 5.09 8.98
CA ARG A 89 14.08 5.89 7.82
C ARG A 89 12.69 5.53 7.33
N PRO A 90 11.89 6.52 6.87
CA PRO A 90 10.57 6.28 6.30
C PRO A 90 10.69 5.74 4.86
N SER A 91 11.19 4.52 4.70
CA SER A 91 11.55 3.92 3.42
C SER A 91 10.37 3.82 2.44
N VAL A 92 9.16 3.52 2.95
CA VAL A 92 7.94 3.49 2.12
C VAL A 92 7.62 4.88 1.58
N MET A 93 7.73 5.93 2.41
CA MET A 93 7.51 7.32 1.96
C MET A 93 8.50 7.70 0.86
N PHE A 94 9.78 7.37 1.01
CA PHE A 94 10.79 7.66 -0.02
C PHE A 94 10.54 6.90 -1.31
N SER A 95 10.10 5.64 -1.23
CA SER A 95 9.71 4.86 -2.41
C SER A 95 8.52 5.47 -3.13
N LEU A 96 7.51 5.96 -2.41
CA LEU A 96 6.37 6.66 -2.97
C LEU A 96 6.79 7.98 -3.64
N LEU A 97 7.63 8.78 -2.97
CA LEU A 97 8.15 10.03 -3.54
C LEU A 97 8.89 9.77 -4.85
N GLN A 98 9.75 8.76 -4.88
CA GLN A 98 10.49 8.41 -6.09
C GLN A 98 9.57 7.91 -7.20
N THR A 99 8.55 7.11 -6.87
CA THR A 99 7.55 6.65 -7.83
C THR A 99 6.81 7.84 -8.47
N ILE A 100 6.39 8.80 -7.66
CA ILE A 100 5.72 10.03 -8.16
C ILE A 100 6.65 10.83 -9.07
N GLN A 101 7.92 11.01 -8.69
CA GLN A 101 8.90 11.77 -9.47
C GLN A 101 9.29 11.09 -10.79
N LEU A 102 9.24 9.75 -10.85
CA LEU A 102 9.55 8.98 -12.06
C LEU A 102 8.38 8.85 -13.02
N ALA A 103 7.17 9.20 -12.62
CA ALA A 103 6.00 9.14 -13.48
C ALA A 103 6.15 10.11 -14.67
N LYS A 104 5.78 9.64 -15.87
CA LYS A 104 5.90 10.41 -17.11
C LYS A 104 4.56 10.72 -17.75
N GLU A 105 3.59 9.84 -17.61
CA GLU A 105 2.31 9.93 -18.32
C GLU A 105 1.14 9.98 -17.34
N GLU A 106 1.04 9.00 -16.44
CA GLU A 106 -0.10 8.85 -15.55
C GLU A 106 0.29 8.35 -14.17
N LEU A 107 -0.41 8.84 -13.14
CA LEU A 107 -0.38 8.35 -11.77
C LEU A 107 -1.80 8.02 -11.32
N LEU A 108 -2.05 6.75 -11.00
CA LEU A 108 -3.30 6.29 -10.42
C LEU A 108 -3.07 5.95 -8.94
N ILE A 109 -3.74 6.67 -8.06
CA ILE A 109 -3.58 6.53 -6.62
C ILE A 109 -4.93 6.21 -6.01
N ALA A 110 -5.01 5.14 -5.22
CA ALA A 110 -6.17 4.83 -4.38
C ALA A 110 -5.72 4.81 -2.91
N SER A 111 -6.43 5.54 -2.06
CA SER A 111 -6.10 5.61 -0.64
C SER A 111 -7.36 5.78 0.20
N PRO A 112 -7.59 4.91 1.22
CA PRO A 112 -8.74 5.06 2.12
C PRO A 112 -8.57 6.25 3.08
N TYR A 113 -7.34 6.66 3.37
CA TYR A 113 -7.01 7.72 4.32
C TYR A 113 -5.95 8.65 3.74
N PHE A 114 -6.40 9.57 2.86
CA PHE A 114 -5.49 10.44 2.14
C PHE A 114 -5.06 11.65 2.98
N ILE A 115 -4.01 11.46 3.76
CA ILE A 115 -3.35 12.52 4.55
C ILE A 115 -1.85 12.49 4.20
N PRO A 116 -1.45 13.01 3.03
CA PRO A 116 -0.15 12.75 2.43
C PRO A 116 1.03 13.47 3.09
N GLY A 117 0.77 14.42 3.97
CA GLY A 117 1.82 15.33 4.44
C GLY A 117 2.38 16.21 3.31
N ASN A 118 3.31 17.10 3.67
CA ASN A 118 3.80 18.11 2.72
C ASN A 118 4.64 17.51 1.58
N SER A 119 5.45 16.50 1.85
CA SER A 119 6.36 15.93 0.85
C SER A 119 5.60 15.27 -0.29
N ILE A 120 4.66 14.37 0.02
CA ILE A 120 3.84 13.68 -0.98
C ILE A 120 2.90 14.68 -1.68
N LYS A 121 2.24 15.56 -0.93
CA LYS A 121 1.37 16.60 -1.49
C LYS A 121 2.11 17.43 -2.55
N ASN A 122 3.30 17.96 -2.20
CA ASN A 122 4.07 18.80 -3.12
C ASN A 122 4.57 18.00 -4.33
N ALA A 123 4.93 16.73 -4.15
CA ALA A 123 5.34 15.87 -5.27
C ALA A 123 4.18 15.64 -6.26
N LEU A 124 2.95 15.42 -5.77
CA LEU A 124 1.76 15.27 -6.61
C LEU A 124 1.43 16.54 -7.37
N ILE A 125 1.49 17.71 -6.70
CA ILE A 125 1.31 19.01 -7.32
C ILE A 125 2.34 19.22 -8.45
N THR A 126 3.61 18.94 -8.15
CA THR A 126 4.69 19.10 -9.14
C THR A 126 4.49 18.15 -10.32
N ALA A 127 4.11 16.91 -10.11
CA ALA A 127 3.82 15.95 -11.18
C ALA A 127 2.68 16.44 -12.08
N ALA A 128 1.56 16.87 -11.49
CA ALA A 128 0.41 17.39 -12.24
C ALA A 128 0.77 18.65 -13.06
N LEU A 129 1.45 19.61 -12.44
CA LEU A 129 1.91 20.82 -13.13
C LEU A 129 2.96 20.54 -14.22
N SER A 130 3.65 19.41 -14.15
CA SER A 130 4.60 18.95 -15.19
C SER A 130 3.92 18.17 -16.32
N GLY A 131 2.59 18.06 -16.32
CA GLY A 131 1.81 17.41 -17.38
C GLY A 131 1.54 15.92 -17.16
N VAL A 132 1.86 15.36 -15.99
CA VAL A 132 1.47 13.99 -15.64
C VAL A 132 -0.03 13.98 -15.29
N SER A 133 -0.80 13.06 -15.86
CA SER A 133 -2.20 12.83 -15.49
C SER A 133 -2.26 12.20 -14.10
N VAL A 134 -2.59 12.98 -13.06
CA VAL A 134 -2.66 12.49 -11.69
C VAL A 134 -4.12 12.28 -11.29
N LYS A 135 -4.50 11.03 -10.99
CA LYS A 135 -5.85 10.65 -10.59
C LYS A 135 -5.83 10.02 -9.20
N LEU A 136 -6.63 10.58 -8.31
CA LEU A 136 -6.74 10.16 -6.92
C LEU A 136 -8.15 9.62 -6.64
N LEU A 137 -8.25 8.37 -6.23
CA LEU A 137 -9.48 7.74 -5.76
C LEU A 137 -9.46 7.69 -4.24
N VAL A 138 -10.47 8.28 -3.61
CA VAL A 138 -10.66 8.31 -2.15
C VAL A 138 -12.11 7.94 -1.80
N PRO A 139 -12.41 7.45 -0.59
CA PRO A 139 -13.77 7.16 -0.20
C PRO A 139 -14.61 8.43 -0.12
N GLY A 140 -15.77 8.46 -0.77
CA GLY A 140 -16.77 9.51 -0.58
C GLY A 140 -17.38 9.47 0.82
N ILE A 141 -17.56 8.24 1.36
CA ILE A 141 -17.99 7.99 2.74
C ILE A 141 -16.88 7.22 3.44
N SER A 142 -16.21 7.86 4.39
CA SER A 142 -15.19 7.23 5.23
C SER A 142 -15.79 6.67 6.52
N ASP A 143 -15.19 5.62 7.05
CA ASP A 143 -15.49 5.07 8.38
C ASP A 143 -15.08 6.03 9.52
N SER A 144 -14.25 7.02 9.23
CA SER A 144 -13.81 8.05 10.16
C SER A 144 -14.09 9.46 9.64
N LYS A 145 -15.03 10.16 10.29
CA LYS A 145 -15.37 11.56 9.95
C LYS A 145 -14.18 12.51 10.08
N ILE A 146 -13.33 12.29 11.09
CA ILE A 146 -12.15 13.13 11.34
C ILE A 146 -11.13 12.95 10.20
N VAL A 147 -10.88 11.72 9.78
CA VAL A 147 -9.97 11.42 8.67
C VAL A 147 -10.52 12.00 7.36
N ASN A 148 -11.82 11.89 7.12
CA ASN A 148 -12.44 12.46 5.92
C ASN A 148 -12.31 14.00 5.88
N LEU A 149 -12.53 14.66 7.02
CA LEU A 149 -12.35 16.11 7.13
C LEU A 149 -10.87 16.52 6.90
N ALA A 150 -9.94 15.77 7.48
CA ALA A 150 -8.51 16.00 7.26
C ALA A 150 -8.12 15.80 5.79
N ALA A 151 -8.60 14.73 5.15
CA ALA A 151 -8.35 14.47 3.73
C ALA A 151 -8.90 15.59 2.83
N SER A 152 -10.11 16.04 3.07
CA SER A 152 -10.76 17.08 2.27
C SER A 152 -10.01 18.43 2.32
N SER A 153 -9.23 18.70 3.37
CA SER A 153 -8.41 19.92 3.47
C SER A 153 -7.30 19.99 2.40
N TYR A 154 -6.92 18.86 1.81
CA TYR A 154 -5.93 18.79 0.74
C TYR A 154 -6.52 18.92 -0.67
N TYR A 155 -7.84 18.72 -0.84
CA TYR A 155 -8.44 18.59 -2.16
C TYR A 155 -8.36 19.89 -2.97
N GLY A 156 -8.64 21.05 -2.36
CA GLY A 156 -8.61 22.33 -3.05
C GLY A 156 -7.30 22.58 -3.77
N ILE A 157 -6.18 22.52 -3.05
CA ILE A 157 -4.86 22.79 -3.62
C ILE A 157 -4.43 21.74 -4.67
N LEU A 158 -4.90 20.50 -4.55
CA LEU A 158 -4.62 19.46 -5.54
C LEU A 158 -5.44 19.66 -6.81
N LEU A 159 -6.73 19.99 -6.69
CA LEU A 159 -7.60 20.33 -7.82
C LEU A 159 -7.08 21.56 -8.58
N ASP A 160 -6.65 22.59 -7.86
CA ASP A 160 -6.05 23.80 -8.45
C ASP A 160 -4.78 23.50 -9.26
N ALA A 161 -4.05 22.44 -8.87
CA ALA A 161 -2.86 21.97 -9.59
C ALA A 161 -3.19 21.03 -10.79
N GLY A 162 -4.46 20.68 -11.00
CA GLY A 162 -4.90 19.80 -12.07
C GLY A 162 -4.97 18.31 -11.70
N VAL A 163 -4.90 17.95 -10.40
CA VAL A 163 -5.15 16.57 -9.96
C VAL A 163 -6.64 16.27 -10.06
N GLU A 164 -6.99 15.15 -10.66
CA GLU A 164 -8.37 14.67 -10.72
C GLU A 164 -8.68 13.85 -9.44
N ILE A 165 -9.77 14.19 -8.74
CA ILE A 165 -10.17 13.48 -7.51
C ILE A 165 -11.51 12.80 -7.74
N TYR A 166 -11.55 11.50 -7.47
CA TYR A 166 -12.72 10.63 -7.59
C TYR A 166 -13.13 10.14 -6.19
N LEU A 167 -14.45 10.14 -5.94
CA LEU A 167 -15.06 9.74 -4.67
C LEU A 167 -15.84 8.43 -4.82
#